data_3d753af1d5ee5ab61e3683a0309a2766
#
_entry.id   3d753af1d5ee5ab61e3683a0309a2766
#
_cell.length_a   1.000
_cell.length_b   1.000
_cell.length_c   1.000
_cell.angle_alpha   90.00
_cell.angle_beta   90.00
_cell.angle_gamma   90.00
#
_symmetry.space_group_name_H-M   'P 1'
#
loop_
_entity.id
_entity.type
_entity.pdbx_description
1 polymer ?
#
loop_
_entity_poly.entity_id
_entity_poly.type
_entity_poly.pdbx_seq_one_letter_code
_entity_poly.pdbx_strand_id
1 'polypeptide(L)'
;GLMAKPQKNLAGSVGGIIENPILSNFKEGLDVLEYFISTHGARKGLADTALKTADAGYLTRRLVDVSQDVVVNEPDCGTLRGLVVRSLKDNEDIVESLSERILGRVSVHDIYHPITEELILESGSEITEEITEIIEATNIDEVEIRSVLTCEAKRGVCSKCYGRSLSAGRMSHLGEAVGVIAAQSIGEPGTQLTLRTFHVGGTASNIAVDATVLSKFDGIVEFDELRTVNSTDDGGNSIQVVMGRSGELRIIDAKKSKILMSNHI
;
A
#
# COMPACT_ATOMS: atom_id res chain seq x y z
N GLY A 1 3.44 27.63 7.10
CA GLY A 1 4.84 28.02 7.22
C GLY A 1 5.78 26.83 7.27
N LEU A 2 7.06 27.07 7.18
CA LEU A 2 8.08 26.05 7.32
C LEU A 2 8.35 25.78 8.80
N MET A 3 8.40 24.51 9.19
CA MET A 3 8.78 24.12 10.54
C MET A 3 10.30 23.94 10.62
N ALA A 4 10.94 24.54 11.64
CA ALA A 4 12.31 24.23 11.97
C ALA A 4 12.39 22.85 12.63
N LYS A 5 13.29 22.00 12.17
CA LYS A 5 13.50 20.65 12.73
C LYS A 5 14.76 20.63 13.60
N PRO A 6 14.76 19.85 14.70
CA PRO A 6 15.96 19.63 15.49
C PRO A 6 17.08 19.03 14.62
N GLN A 7 18.31 19.41 14.91
CA GLN A 7 19.50 18.86 14.26
C GLN A 7 19.65 17.37 14.62
N LYS A 8 19.81 16.50 13.63
CA LYS A 8 20.18 15.11 13.88
C LYS A 8 21.69 15.06 14.15
N ASN A 9 22.08 14.48 15.28
CA ASN A 9 23.49 14.18 15.55
C ASN A 9 23.97 13.05 14.63
N LEU A 10 25.29 13.00 14.36
CA LEU A 10 25.92 11.97 13.51
C LEU A 10 25.64 10.51 13.97
N ALA A 11 25.23 10.32 15.22
CA ALA A 11 24.91 9.01 15.82
C ALA A 11 23.44 8.60 15.68
N GLY A 12 22.61 9.31 14.87
CA GLY A 12 21.21 8.94 14.64
C GLY A 12 20.25 9.23 15.80
N SER A 13 20.72 9.70 16.94
CA SER A 13 19.87 10.14 18.05
C SER A 13 19.15 11.46 17.70
N VAL A 14 17.97 11.65 18.27
CA VAL A 14 17.21 12.91 18.13
C VAL A 14 18.10 14.05 18.58
N GLY A 15 18.37 14.98 17.68
CA GLY A 15 19.22 16.13 17.96
C GLY A 15 18.62 17.01 19.04
N GLY A 16 19.50 17.81 19.66
CA GLY A 16 19.12 18.71 20.74
C GLY A 16 17.99 19.66 20.36
N ILE A 17 17.23 20.07 21.33
CA ILE A 17 16.18 21.08 21.21
C ILE A 17 16.79 22.37 20.70
N ILE A 18 16.13 23.03 19.73
CA ILE A 18 16.57 24.34 19.23
C ILE A 18 16.45 25.35 20.37
N GLU A 19 17.58 25.99 20.71
CA GLU A 19 17.66 26.92 21.86
C GLU A 19 16.72 28.13 21.69
N ASN A 20 16.59 28.63 20.46
CA ASN A 20 15.68 29.73 20.13
C ASN A 20 14.57 29.27 19.21
N PRO A 21 13.42 28.79 19.74
CA PRO A 21 12.31 28.36 18.93
C PRO A 21 11.63 29.57 18.25
N ILE A 22 11.05 29.33 17.06
CA ILE A 22 10.24 30.32 16.38
C ILE A 22 8.83 30.32 17.01
N LEU A 23 8.46 31.41 17.67
CA LEU A 23 7.17 31.57 18.35
C LEU A 23 6.17 32.38 17.52
N SER A 24 6.65 33.30 16.69
CA SER A 24 5.85 34.20 15.89
C SER A 24 5.29 33.50 14.64
N ASN A 25 4.12 33.92 14.20
CA ASN A 25 3.56 33.51 12.91
C ASN A 25 3.86 34.57 11.83
N PHE A 26 3.65 34.23 10.55
CA PHE A 26 3.91 35.16 9.45
C PHE A 26 3.04 36.42 9.46
N LYS A 27 1.85 36.38 10.07
CA LYS A 27 0.96 37.53 10.15
C LYS A 27 1.44 38.54 11.17
N GLU A 28 2.02 38.08 12.27
CA GLU A 28 2.60 38.92 13.33
C GLU A 28 3.97 39.49 12.91
N GLY A 29 4.63 38.79 12.00
CA GLY A 29 6.02 39.09 11.59
C GLY A 29 7.02 38.31 12.43
N LEU A 30 8.13 37.94 11.80
CA LEU A 30 9.24 37.24 12.43
C LEU A 30 10.32 38.23 12.87
N ASP A 31 10.94 37.93 14.01
CA ASP A 31 12.20 38.62 14.37
C ASP A 31 13.33 38.20 13.42
N VAL A 32 14.37 39.01 13.33
CA VAL A 32 15.51 38.78 12.44
C VAL A 32 16.16 37.43 12.69
N LEU A 33 16.27 37.01 13.94
CA LEU A 33 16.86 35.73 14.32
C LEU A 33 15.95 34.55 13.93
N GLU A 34 14.65 34.67 14.16
CA GLU A 34 13.64 33.69 13.75
C GLU A 34 13.60 33.51 12.23
N TYR A 35 13.66 34.63 11.50
CA TYR A 35 13.74 34.58 10.04
C TYR A 35 14.98 33.84 9.56
N PHE A 36 16.15 34.14 10.15
CA PHE A 36 17.40 33.46 9.80
C PHE A 36 17.35 31.97 10.05
N ILE A 37 16.80 31.53 11.18
CA ILE A 37 16.59 30.11 11.49
C ILE A 37 15.63 29.46 10.46
N SER A 38 14.56 30.15 10.08
CA SER A 38 13.59 29.63 9.10
C SER A 38 14.22 29.42 7.72
N THR A 39 15.19 30.23 7.32
CA THR A 39 15.87 30.10 6.01
C THR A 39 16.69 28.82 5.91
N HIS A 40 17.24 28.28 7.00
CA HIS A 40 17.94 27.01 7.01
C HIS A 40 16.97 25.87 6.65
N GLY A 41 15.78 25.87 7.23
CA GLY A 41 14.72 24.91 6.90
C GLY A 41 14.28 25.02 5.43
N ALA A 42 14.10 26.24 4.94
CA ALA A 42 13.74 26.49 3.55
C ALA A 42 14.78 25.95 2.57
N ARG A 43 16.08 26.27 2.80
CA ARG A 43 17.18 25.79 1.94
C ARG A 43 17.26 24.26 1.94
N LYS A 44 17.18 23.64 3.11
CA LYS A 44 17.19 22.17 3.22
C LYS A 44 16.01 21.55 2.47
N GLY A 45 14.82 22.10 2.63
CA GLY A 45 13.65 21.64 1.93
C GLY A 45 13.76 21.75 0.41
N LEU A 46 14.31 22.85 -0.12
CA LEU A 46 14.57 23.01 -1.55
C LEU A 46 15.56 21.97 -2.09
N ALA A 47 16.64 21.71 -1.37
CA ALA A 47 17.62 20.69 -1.73
C ALA A 47 16.99 19.28 -1.69
N ASP A 48 16.26 18.95 -0.63
CA ASP A 48 15.58 17.66 -0.48
C ASP A 48 14.55 17.44 -1.61
N THR A 49 13.80 18.46 -2.01
CA THR A 49 12.86 18.38 -3.12
C THR A 49 13.56 18.07 -4.44
N ALA A 50 14.67 18.76 -4.73
CA ALA A 50 15.42 18.54 -5.96
C ALA A 50 15.96 17.11 -6.05
N LEU A 51 16.49 16.55 -4.95
CA LEU A 51 17.01 15.18 -4.90
C LEU A 51 15.86 14.15 -5.04
N LYS A 52 14.79 14.32 -4.30
CA LYS A 52 13.64 13.38 -4.33
C LYS A 52 12.91 13.38 -5.67
N THR A 53 12.92 14.49 -6.40
CA THR A 53 12.34 14.53 -7.75
C THR A 53 13.07 13.59 -8.71
N ALA A 54 14.41 13.53 -8.61
CA ALA A 54 15.21 12.59 -9.39
C ALA A 54 14.88 11.13 -9.04
N ASP A 55 14.75 10.82 -7.74
CA ASP A 55 14.38 9.47 -7.28
C ASP A 55 12.98 9.04 -7.76
N ALA A 56 12.00 9.94 -7.71
CA ALA A 56 10.66 9.69 -8.22
C ALA A 56 10.67 9.44 -9.74
N GLY A 57 11.44 10.22 -10.49
CA GLY A 57 11.60 10.02 -11.93
C GLY A 57 12.26 8.68 -12.27
N TYR A 58 13.30 8.31 -11.53
CA TYR A 58 13.96 7.00 -11.68
C TYR A 58 13.03 5.83 -11.36
N LEU A 59 12.25 5.93 -10.27
CA LEU A 59 11.24 4.92 -9.92
C LEU A 59 10.21 4.75 -11.03
N THR A 60 9.66 5.85 -11.55
CA THR A 60 8.69 5.82 -12.64
C THR A 60 9.25 5.13 -13.88
N ARG A 61 10.48 5.47 -14.27
CA ARG A 61 11.14 4.83 -15.40
C ARG A 61 11.28 3.33 -15.19
N ARG A 62 11.74 2.89 -14.01
CA ARG A 62 11.88 1.47 -13.71
C ARG A 62 10.54 0.74 -13.69
N LEU A 63 9.48 1.36 -13.19
CA LEU A 63 8.14 0.79 -13.25
C LEU A 63 7.67 0.61 -14.69
N VAL A 64 7.89 1.60 -15.55
CA VAL A 64 7.56 1.48 -16.98
C VAL A 64 8.36 0.38 -17.65
N ASP A 65 9.68 0.32 -17.42
CA ASP A 65 10.56 -0.70 -18.03
C ASP A 65 10.11 -2.14 -17.69
N VAL A 66 9.61 -2.37 -16.46
CA VAL A 66 9.13 -3.69 -16.02
C VAL A 66 7.71 -3.99 -16.52
N SER A 67 6.83 -2.98 -16.59
CA SER A 67 5.41 -3.16 -16.86
C SER A 67 5.01 -2.95 -18.31
N GLN A 68 5.90 -2.48 -19.20
CA GLN A 68 5.58 -2.17 -20.60
C GLN A 68 5.02 -3.37 -21.38
N ASP A 69 5.41 -4.59 -21.02
CA ASP A 69 4.96 -5.82 -21.67
C ASP A 69 3.57 -6.29 -21.19
N VAL A 70 3.03 -5.64 -20.16
CA VAL A 70 1.69 -5.95 -19.66
C VAL A 70 0.65 -5.23 -20.50
N VAL A 71 0.16 -5.93 -21.50
CA VAL A 71 -0.85 -5.46 -22.48
C VAL A 71 -2.04 -6.41 -22.44
N VAL A 72 -3.24 -5.92 -22.73
CA VAL A 72 -4.43 -6.75 -22.89
C VAL A 72 -4.35 -7.50 -24.20
N ASN A 73 -4.03 -8.82 -24.14
CA ASN A 73 -3.80 -9.63 -25.34
C ASN A 73 -4.97 -10.55 -25.68
N GLU A 74 -5.78 -10.94 -24.70
CA GLU A 74 -6.86 -11.90 -24.85
C GLU A 74 -8.15 -11.33 -24.30
N PRO A 75 -9.33 -11.73 -24.85
CA PRO A 75 -10.62 -11.30 -24.30
C PRO A 75 -10.89 -11.99 -22.96
N ASP A 76 -10.57 -13.28 -22.84
CA ASP A 76 -10.79 -14.09 -21.64
C ASP A 76 -9.76 -15.21 -21.54
N CYS A 77 -9.12 -15.36 -20.39
CA CYS A 77 -8.16 -16.45 -20.11
C CYS A 77 -8.83 -17.72 -19.56
N GLY A 78 -10.15 -17.67 -19.24
CA GLY A 78 -10.90 -18.82 -18.73
C GLY A 78 -10.54 -19.25 -17.31
N THR A 79 -9.79 -18.45 -16.52
CA THR A 79 -9.45 -18.81 -15.15
C THR A 79 -10.69 -18.88 -14.26
N LEU A 80 -10.71 -19.88 -13.37
CA LEU A 80 -11.70 -20.04 -12.30
C LEU A 80 -11.20 -19.46 -10.96
N ARG A 81 -10.00 -18.87 -10.95
CA ARG A 81 -9.43 -18.27 -9.76
C ARG A 81 -9.81 -16.81 -9.69
N GLY A 82 -10.32 -16.40 -8.56
CA GLY A 82 -10.67 -15.03 -8.26
C GLY A 82 -9.93 -14.46 -7.05
N LEU A 83 -10.33 -13.27 -6.70
CA LEU A 83 -9.98 -12.61 -5.47
C LEU A 83 -11.26 -12.29 -4.71
N VAL A 84 -11.37 -12.79 -3.48
CA VAL A 84 -12.49 -12.45 -2.61
C VAL A 84 -12.31 -11.03 -2.11
N VAL A 85 -13.26 -10.17 -2.39
CA VAL A 85 -13.26 -8.75 -2.01
C VAL A 85 -14.35 -8.52 -0.99
N ARG A 86 -13.99 -7.81 0.08
CA ARG A 86 -14.87 -7.36 1.16
C ARG A 86 -14.74 -5.85 1.31
N SER A 87 -15.67 -5.23 2.04
CA SER A 87 -15.51 -3.85 2.46
C SER A 87 -14.25 -3.67 3.32
N LEU A 88 -13.49 -2.62 3.06
CA LEU A 88 -12.31 -2.29 3.87
C LEU A 88 -12.78 -1.52 5.11
N LYS A 89 -12.59 -2.13 6.27
CA LYS A 89 -12.97 -1.56 7.57
C LYS A 89 -11.69 -1.28 8.37
N ASP A 90 -11.65 -0.13 9.00
CA ASP A 90 -10.66 0.20 10.04
C ASP A 90 -11.41 0.34 11.37
N ASN A 91 -11.31 -0.71 12.20
CA ASN A 91 -12.15 -0.92 13.38
C ASN A 91 -13.65 -0.96 13.02
N GLU A 92 -14.44 0.07 13.39
CA GLU A 92 -15.87 0.19 13.10
C GLU A 92 -16.18 1.07 11.89
N ASP A 93 -15.21 1.86 11.42
CA ASP A 93 -15.37 2.77 10.28
C ASP A 93 -15.10 2.06 8.95
N ILE A 94 -16.01 2.23 7.99
CA ILE A 94 -15.85 1.74 6.63
C ILE A 94 -14.99 2.78 5.88
N VAL A 95 -13.75 2.39 5.57
CA VAL A 95 -12.81 3.21 4.80
C VAL A 95 -13.15 3.19 3.31
N GLU A 96 -13.53 2.01 2.80
CA GLU A 96 -13.89 1.79 1.39
C GLU A 96 -15.03 0.79 1.33
N SER A 97 -16.12 1.13 0.65
CA SER A 97 -17.29 0.27 0.52
C SER A 97 -17.01 -0.92 -0.41
N LEU A 98 -17.78 -1.99 -0.26
CA LEU A 98 -17.69 -3.12 -1.19
C LEU A 98 -18.04 -2.67 -2.61
N SER A 99 -19.04 -1.82 -2.77
CA SER A 99 -19.52 -1.27 -4.04
C SER A 99 -18.40 -0.58 -4.82
N GLU A 100 -17.63 0.31 -4.19
CA GLU A 100 -16.50 1.00 -4.84
C GLU A 100 -15.38 0.05 -5.29
N ARG A 101 -15.19 -1.05 -4.55
CA ARG A 101 -14.13 -2.02 -4.83
C ARG A 101 -14.44 -2.98 -5.96
N ILE A 102 -15.72 -3.32 -6.17
CA ILE A 102 -16.16 -4.29 -7.18
C ILE A 102 -16.64 -3.65 -8.48
N LEU A 103 -16.94 -2.35 -8.48
CA LEU A 103 -17.44 -1.63 -9.64
C LEU A 103 -16.50 -1.78 -10.85
N GLY A 104 -17.05 -2.16 -12.00
CA GLY A 104 -16.30 -2.36 -13.25
C GLY A 104 -15.40 -3.59 -13.26
N ARG A 105 -15.49 -4.46 -12.24
CA ARG A 105 -14.83 -5.77 -12.22
C ARG A 105 -15.75 -6.83 -12.81
N VAL A 106 -15.18 -8.01 -13.08
CA VAL A 106 -15.91 -9.16 -13.62
C VAL A 106 -16.04 -10.19 -12.52
N SER A 107 -17.25 -10.73 -12.34
CA SER A 107 -17.53 -11.81 -11.38
C SER A 107 -16.88 -13.13 -11.83
N VAL A 108 -16.39 -13.93 -10.88
CA VAL A 108 -15.91 -15.30 -11.12
C VAL A 108 -17.07 -16.28 -11.13
N HIS A 109 -17.97 -16.16 -10.16
CA HIS A 109 -19.12 -17.02 -9.94
C HIS A 109 -20.42 -16.25 -10.12
N ASP A 110 -21.51 -17.01 -10.31
CA ASP A 110 -22.84 -16.45 -10.29
C ASP A 110 -23.15 -15.82 -8.93
N ILE A 111 -23.70 -14.63 -8.93
CA ILE A 111 -24.09 -13.93 -7.71
C ILE A 111 -25.60 -14.06 -7.55
N TYR A 112 -26.01 -14.68 -6.43
CA TYR A 112 -27.42 -14.91 -6.08
C TYR A 112 -27.84 -14.02 -4.93
N HIS A 113 -29.12 -13.65 -4.94
CA HIS A 113 -29.74 -12.97 -3.81
C HIS A 113 -29.83 -13.91 -2.60
N PRO A 114 -29.32 -13.55 -1.41
CA PRO A 114 -29.21 -14.49 -0.27
C PRO A 114 -30.55 -14.99 0.27
N ILE A 115 -31.66 -14.28 0.03
CA ILE A 115 -32.99 -14.61 0.55
C ILE A 115 -33.90 -15.21 -0.54
N THR A 116 -33.92 -14.61 -1.74
CA THR A 116 -34.81 -15.01 -2.83
C THR A 116 -34.21 -16.06 -3.75
N GLU A 117 -32.89 -16.32 -3.65
CA GLU A 117 -32.11 -17.20 -4.54
C GLU A 117 -32.21 -16.81 -6.03
N GLU A 118 -32.69 -15.62 -6.32
CA GLU A 118 -32.70 -15.08 -7.68
C GLU A 118 -31.30 -14.74 -8.15
N LEU A 119 -31.01 -15.01 -9.43
CA LEU A 119 -29.75 -14.68 -10.05
C LEU A 119 -29.64 -13.15 -10.24
N ILE A 120 -28.65 -12.51 -9.59
CA ILE A 120 -28.36 -11.08 -9.76
C ILE A 120 -27.41 -10.88 -10.94
N LEU A 121 -26.36 -11.69 -11.02
CA LEU A 121 -25.34 -11.59 -12.05
C LEU A 121 -24.78 -12.95 -12.44
N GLU A 122 -24.66 -13.20 -13.74
CA GLU A 122 -24.00 -14.39 -14.26
C GLU A 122 -22.47 -14.30 -14.16
N SER A 123 -21.82 -15.44 -13.98
CA SER A 123 -20.37 -15.56 -13.96
C SER A 123 -19.75 -15.03 -15.26
N GLY A 124 -18.62 -14.33 -15.14
CA GLY A 124 -17.92 -13.75 -16.28
C GLY A 124 -18.57 -12.50 -16.87
N SER A 125 -19.59 -11.93 -16.20
CA SER A 125 -20.23 -10.66 -16.55
C SER A 125 -19.62 -9.50 -15.76
N GLU A 126 -19.70 -8.29 -16.34
CA GLU A 126 -19.21 -7.05 -15.69
C GLU A 126 -20.20 -6.60 -14.62
N ILE A 127 -19.67 -6.18 -13.47
CA ILE A 127 -20.43 -5.58 -12.38
C ILE A 127 -20.61 -4.09 -12.72
N THR A 128 -21.84 -3.73 -13.13
CA THR A 128 -22.23 -2.36 -13.45
C THR A 128 -22.69 -1.61 -12.20
N GLU A 129 -22.91 -0.29 -12.35
CA GLU A 129 -23.43 0.56 -11.28
C GLU A 129 -24.79 0.02 -10.74
N GLU A 130 -25.69 -0.39 -11.63
CA GLU A 130 -27.01 -0.91 -11.26
C GLU A 130 -26.90 -2.19 -10.41
N ILE A 131 -26.00 -3.11 -10.81
CA ILE A 131 -25.75 -4.35 -10.08
C ILE A 131 -25.10 -4.08 -8.73
N THR A 132 -24.22 -3.08 -8.67
CA THR A 132 -23.56 -2.68 -7.43
C THR A 132 -24.57 -2.16 -6.40
N GLU A 133 -25.54 -1.35 -6.82
CA GLU A 133 -26.63 -0.87 -5.95
C GLU A 133 -27.49 -2.04 -5.42
N ILE A 134 -27.77 -3.05 -6.26
CA ILE A 134 -28.51 -4.26 -5.84
C ILE A 134 -27.71 -5.06 -4.81
N ILE A 135 -26.39 -5.25 -5.03
CA ILE A 135 -25.50 -5.96 -4.11
C ILE A 135 -25.46 -5.27 -2.74
N GLU A 136 -25.38 -3.94 -2.74
CA GLU A 136 -25.37 -3.16 -1.51
C GLU A 136 -26.71 -3.23 -0.77
N ALA A 137 -27.84 -3.19 -1.48
CA ALA A 137 -29.18 -3.33 -0.90
C ALA A 137 -29.44 -4.73 -0.34
N THR A 138 -28.76 -5.77 -0.84
CA THR A 138 -28.91 -7.17 -0.40
C THR A 138 -28.00 -7.55 0.76
N ASN A 139 -27.15 -6.65 1.27
CA ASN A 139 -26.17 -6.88 2.33
C ASN A 139 -25.25 -8.10 2.06
N ILE A 140 -24.77 -8.22 0.84
CA ILE A 140 -23.73 -9.19 0.50
C ILE A 140 -22.39 -8.64 1.00
N ASP A 141 -21.71 -9.36 1.89
CA ASP A 141 -20.47 -8.91 2.54
C ASP A 141 -19.23 -9.16 1.69
N GLU A 142 -19.27 -10.15 0.80
CA GLU A 142 -18.11 -10.55 -0.02
C GLU A 142 -18.52 -10.98 -1.42
N VAL A 143 -17.67 -10.64 -2.38
CA VAL A 143 -17.83 -11.04 -3.78
C VAL A 143 -16.49 -11.52 -4.32
N GLU A 144 -16.49 -12.64 -5.05
CA GLU A 144 -15.29 -13.13 -5.74
C GLU A 144 -15.22 -12.54 -7.14
N ILE A 145 -14.20 -11.70 -7.38
CA ILE A 145 -13.99 -11.02 -8.64
C ILE A 145 -12.74 -11.52 -9.36
N ARG A 146 -12.72 -11.38 -10.67
CA ARG A 146 -11.53 -11.63 -11.49
C ARG A 146 -10.50 -10.53 -11.24
N SER A 147 -9.24 -10.93 -11.20
CA SER A 147 -8.12 -10.03 -10.92
C SER A 147 -6.97 -10.27 -11.89
N VAL A 148 -6.19 -9.23 -12.14
CA VAL A 148 -4.93 -9.31 -12.88
C VAL A 148 -3.94 -10.25 -12.18
N LEU A 149 -3.99 -10.33 -10.85
CA LEU A 149 -3.09 -11.17 -10.05
C LEU A 149 -3.34 -12.68 -10.23
N THR A 150 -4.57 -13.06 -10.59
CA THR A 150 -4.98 -14.45 -10.81
C THR A 150 -5.15 -14.79 -12.29
N CYS A 151 -4.77 -13.88 -13.19
CA CYS A 151 -4.90 -14.06 -14.63
C CYS A 151 -3.96 -15.16 -15.13
N GLU A 152 -4.47 -16.10 -15.92
CA GLU A 152 -3.73 -17.22 -16.50
C GLU A 152 -3.33 -16.98 -17.99
N ALA A 153 -3.43 -15.75 -18.47
CA ALA A 153 -2.96 -15.37 -19.79
C ALA A 153 -1.45 -15.63 -19.94
N LYS A 154 -1.03 -16.22 -21.06
CA LYS A 154 0.39 -16.56 -21.29
C LYS A 154 1.29 -15.34 -21.39
N ARG A 155 0.78 -14.22 -21.89
CA ARG A 155 1.48 -12.92 -21.98
C ARG A 155 0.49 -11.82 -21.69
N GLY A 156 0.94 -10.82 -20.93
CA GLY A 156 0.08 -9.71 -20.55
C GLY A 156 -1.09 -10.14 -19.67
N VAL A 157 -2.26 -9.61 -19.92
CA VAL A 157 -3.50 -9.86 -19.16
C VAL A 157 -4.68 -10.04 -20.12
N CYS A 158 -5.77 -10.64 -19.66
CA CYS A 158 -6.99 -10.68 -20.43
C CYS A 158 -7.93 -9.53 -20.04
N SER A 159 -8.84 -9.16 -20.95
CA SER A 159 -9.80 -8.08 -20.76
C SER A 159 -10.71 -8.29 -19.54
N LYS A 160 -11.21 -9.51 -19.34
CA LYS A 160 -12.08 -9.82 -18.18
C LYS A 160 -11.35 -9.74 -16.84
N CYS A 161 -10.08 -10.14 -16.76
CA CYS A 161 -9.31 -10.04 -15.51
C CYS A 161 -8.90 -8.60 -15.18
N TYR A 162 -8.68 -7.78 -16.20
CA TYR A 162 -8.43 -6.36 -16.01
C TYR A 162 -9.72 -5.61 -15.65
N GLY A 163 -10.81 -5.89 -16.35
CA GLY A 163 -12.11 -5.26 -16.14
C GLY A 163 -12.29 -3.99 -16.97
N ARG A 164 -13.05 -3.03 -16.44
CA ARG A 164 -13.40 -1.77 -17.07
C ARG A 164 -12.19 -0.84 -17.18
N SER A 165 -11.99 -0.25 -18.35
CA SER A 165 -11.07 0.86 -18.56
C SER A 165 -11.69 2.14 -18.01
N LEU A 166 -11.06 2.75 -17.00
CA LEU A 166 -11.58 3.95 -16.32
C LEU A 166 -11.68 5.17 -17.26
N SER A 167 -10.83 5.23 -18.27
CA SER A 167 -10.84 6.33 -19.24
C SER A 167 -11.98 6.23 -20.24
N ALA A 168 -12.38 5.02 -20.63
CA ALA A 168 -13.39 4.76 -21.64
C ALA A 168 -14.77 4.41 -21.04
N GLY A 169 -14.86 4.10 -19.74
CA GLY A 169 -16.09 3.69 -19.06
C GLY A 169 -16.68 2.36 -19.55
N ARG A 170 -15.87 1.53 -20.20
CA ARG A 170 -16.27 0.24 -20.78
C ARG A 170 -15.15 -0.78 -20.61
N MET A 171 -15.46 -2.06 -20.85
CA MET A 171 -14.47 -3.14 -20.79
C MET A 171 -13.22 -2.79 -21.63
N SER A 172 -12.05 -3.13 -21.09
CA SER A 172 -10.75 -2.86 -21.71
C SER A 172 -10.62 -3.52 -23.08
N HIS A 173 -10.04 -2.80 -24.03
CA HIS A 173 -9.82 -3.28 -25.37
C HIS A 173 -8.55 -4.10 -25.51
N LEU A 174 -8.54 -5.01 -26.50
CA LEU A 174 -7.32 -5.72 -26.89
C LEU A 174 -6.28 -4.69 -27.39
N GLY A 175 -5.04 -4.85 -26.94
CA GLY A 175 -3.94 -3.95 -27.26
C GLY A 175 -3.77 -2.77 -26.29
N GLU A 176 -4.61 -2.63 -25.28
CA GLU A 176 -4.47 -1.56 -24.27
C GLU A 176 -3.24 -1.82 -23.38
N ALA A 177 -2.33 -0.84 -23.31
CA ALA A 177 -1.07 -0.95 -22.55
C ALA A 177 -1.29 -0.63 -21.06
N VAL A 178 -2.01 -1.49 -20.38
CA VAL A 178 -2.44 -1.30 -18.98
C VAL A 178 -1.29 -1.20 -17.99
N GLY A 179 -0.17 -1.87 -18.27
CA GLY A 179 1.02 -1.81 -17.42
C GLY A 179 1.68 -0.42 -17.45
N VAL A 180 1.77 0.20 -18.62
CA VAL A 180 2.29 1.57 -18.74
C VAL A 180 1.37 2.58 -18.05
N ILE A 181 0.04 2.42 -18.21
CA ILE A 181 -0.96 3.25 -17.52
C ILE A 181 -0.78 3.15 -16.00
N ALA A 182 -0.64 1.94 -15.49
CA ALA A 182 -0.42 1.71 -14.06
C ALA A 182 0.89 2.36 -13.56
N ALA A 183 2.00 2.18 -14.30
CA ALA A 183 3.29 2.77 -13.95
C ALA A 183 3.25 4.31 -13.92
N GLN A 184 2.58 4.92 -14.88
CA GLN A 184 2.40 6.37 -14.96
C GLN A 184 1.51 6.87 -13.82
N SER A 185 0.42 6.15 -13.49
CA SER A 185 -0.50 6.51 -12.41
C SER A 185 0.15 6.41 -11.03
N ILE A 186 1.12 5.51 -10.84
CA ILE A 186 1.92 5.39 -9.62
C ILE A 186 3.01 6.47 -9.59
N GLY A 187 3.65 6.75 -10.72
CA GLY A 187 4.79 7.65 -10.83
C GLY A 187 4.42 9.13 -10.76
N GLU A 188 3.29 9.53 -11.32
CA GLU A 188 2.83 10.92 -11.35
C GLU A 188 2.69 11.50 -9.93
N PRO A 189 1.92 10.92 -8.99
CA PRO A 189 1.83 11.45 -7.63
C PRO A 189 3.14 11.35 -6.85
N GLY A 190 4.06 10.46 -7.22
CA GLY A 190 5.39 10.40 -6.64
C GLY A 190 6.14 11.73 -6.77
N THR A 191 6.08 12.35 -7.94
CA THR A 191 6.68 13.67 -8.17
C THR A 191 5.96 14.78 -7.38
N GLN A 192 4.64 14.75 -7.28
CA GLN A 192 3.87 15.72 -6.49
C GLN A 192 4.08 15.56 -4.98
N LEU A 193 4.17 14.34 -4.46
CA LEU A 193 4.47 14.06 -3.05
C LEU A 193 5.84 14.60 -2.65
N THR A 194 6.84 14.60 -3.54
CA THR A 194 8.14 15.20 -3.26
C THR A 194 8.04 16.71 -3.04
N LEU A 195 7.14 17.39 -3.73
CA LEU A 195 6.84 18.80 -3.52
C LEU A 195 6.10 19.04 -2.19
N ARG A 196 5.18 18.14 -1.80
CA ARG A 196 4.41 18.25 -0.56
C ARG A 196 5.20 17.94 0.72
N THR A 197 6.25 17.14 0.68
CA THR A 197 7.11 16.89 1.85
C THR A 197 7.82 18.15 2.37
N PHE A 198 7.73 19.25 1.65
CA PHE A 198 8.15 20.57 2.12
C PHE A 198 7.37 21.06 3.34
N HIS A 199 6.08 20.72 3.44
CA HIS A 199 5.18 21.20 4.50
C HIS A 199 5.06 20.23 5.68
N VAL A 200 5.27 18.94 5.44
CA VAL A 200 5.17 17.90 6.48
C VAL A 200 6.53 17.20 6.59
N GLY A 201 7.36 17.73 7.45
CA GLY A 201 8.71 17.17 7.61
C GLY A 201 8.74 15.72 8.07
N GLY A 202 9.02 14.79 7.17
CA GLY A 202 9.69 13.53 7.46
C GLY A 202 8.89 12.40 8.08
N THR A 203 7.92 11.87 7.37
CA THR A 203 7.30 10.56 7.68
C THR A 203 8.06 9.36 7.11
N ALA A 204 8.99 9.56 6.19
CA ALA A 204 9.70 8.46 5.52
C ALA A 204 10.81 7.80 6.36
N SER A 205 11.21 8.36 7.50
CA SER A 205 12.24 7.75 8.36
C SER A 205 11.69 6.76 9.39
N ASN A 206 10.36 6.66 9.55
CA ASN A 206 9.78 5.77 10.56
C ASN A 206 9.43 4.38 10.02
N ILE A 207 9.39 4.19 8.69
CA ILE A 207 9.08 2.88 8.10
C ILE A 207 10.22 1.86 8.33
N ALA A 208 11.46 2.33 8.56
CA ALA A 208 12.59 1.45 8.84
C ALA A 208 12.68 1.00 10.32
N VAL A 209 11.90 1.61 11.23
CA VAL A 209 11.95 1.29 12.66
C VAL A 209 11.04 0.11 13.01
N ASP A 210 10.02 -0.16 12.21
CA ASP A 210 9.07 -1.26 12.43
C ASP A 210 9.56 -2.63 11.92
N ALA A 211 10.78 -2.71 11.41
CA ALA A 211 11.38 -3.98 10.98
C ALA A 211 11.89 -4.86 12.16
N THR A 212 11.84 -4.35 13.40
CA THR A 212 12.25 -5.10 14.60
C THR A 212 11.12 -5.17 15.60
N VAL A 213 10.77 -6.39 15.99
CA VAL A 213 9.80 -6.63 17.07
C VAL A 213 10.57 -6.70 18.38
N LEU A 214 10.34 -5.73 19.26
CA LEU A 214 10.95 -5.70 20.59
C LEU A 214 10.00 -6.28 21.63
N SER A 215 10.51 -7.26 22.38
CA SER A 215 9.75 -7.81 23.52
C SER A 215 9.73 -6.83 24.69
N LYS A 216 8.55 -6.65 25.28
CA LYS A 216 8.36 -5.89 26.54
C LYS A 216 8.51 -6.76 27.80
N PHE A 217 8.56 -8.08 27.63
CA PHE A 217 8.55 -9.04 28.73
C PHE A 217 9.67 -10.06 28.53
N ASP A 218 10.24 -10.53 29.63
CA ASP A 218 11.17 -11.65 29.62
C ASP A 218 10.38 -12.96 29.49
N GLY A 219 10.77 -13.82 28.57
CA GLY A 219 10.07 -15.08 28.31
C GLY A 219 10.74 -15.92 27.24
N ILE A 220 10.12 -17.05 26.94
CA ILE A 220 10.54 -17.95 25.84
C ILE A 220 9.77 -17.55 24.59
N VAL A 221 10.52 -17.40 23.48
CA VAL A 221 9.94 -17.09 22.17
C VAL A 221 9.49 -18.41 21.54
N GLU A 222 8.22 -18.48 21.16
CA GLU A 222 7.65 -19.57 20.39
C GLU A 222 7.10 -19.01 19.07
N PHE A 223 7.29 -19.77 17.99
CA PHE A 223 6.79 -19.40 16.67
C PHE A 223 5.69 -20.38 16.28
N ASP A 224 4.59 -19.85 15.80
CA ASP A 224 3.47 -20.63 15.28
C ASP A 224 3.31 -20.36 13.77
N GLU A 225 3.12 -21.44 13.00
CA GLU A 225 2.93 -21.44 11.53
C GLU A 225 4.02 -20.75 10.70
N LEU A 226 5.24 -20.57 11.25
CA LEU A 226 6.34 -19.95 10.52
C LEU A 226 7.03 -20.95 9.59
N ARG A 227 7.04 -20.64 8.29
CA ARG A 227 7.88 -21.34 7.30
C ARG A 227 9.21 -20.62 7.20
N THR A 228 10.29 -21.29 7.57
CA THR A 228 11.65 -20.74 7.54
C THR A 228 12.55 -21.49 6.58
N VAL A 229 13.49 -20.77 5.96
CA VAL A 229 14.58 -21.32 5.16
C VAL A 229 15.91 -20.87 5.75
N ASN A 230 16.84 -21.80 5.90
CA ASN A 230 18.18 -21.45 6.35
C ASN A 230 18.94 -20.73 5.22
N SER A 231 19.47 -19.58 5.51
CA SER A 231 20.30 -18.77 4.61
C SER A 231 21.59 -18.38 5.33
N THR A 232 22.53 -17.83 4.58
CA THR A 232 23.78 -17.31 5.13
C THR A 232 23.80 -15.80 4.91
N ASP A 233 24.08 -15.04 5.95
CA ASP A 233 24.27 -13.59 5.88
C ASP A 233 25.59 -13.26 5.18
N ASP A 234 25.75 -12.00 4.71
CA ASP A 234 26.98 -11.49 4.08
C ASP A 234 28.23 -11.64 4.98
N GLY A 235 28.02 -11.81 6.30
CA GLY A 235 29.05 -12.12 7.30
C GLY A 235 29.39 -13.60 7.47
N GLY A 236 28.74 -14.52 6.73
CA GLY A 236 28.96 -15.98 6.83
C GLY A 236 28.23 -16.66 8.01
N ASN A 237 27.36 -15.93 8.74
CA ASN A 237 26.57 -16.51 9.80
C ASN A 237 25.29 -17.18 9.26
N SER A 238 24.92 -18.33 9.86
CA SER A 238 23.66 -18.99 9.52
C SER A 238 22.47 -18.21 10.11
N ILE A 239 21.58 -17.76 9.23
CA ILE A 239 20.34 -17.07 9.59
C ILE A 239 19.13 -17.86 9.08
N GLN A 240 18.01 -17.75 9.80
CA GLN A 240 16.72 -18.29 9.35
C GLN A 240 15.88 -17.16 8.76
N VAL A 241 15.53 -17.29 7.49
CA VAL A 241 14.69 -16.31 6.79
C VAL A 241 13.25 -16.83 6.74
N VAL A 242 12.32 -16.00 7.14
CA VAL A 242 10.89 -16.31 7.12
C VAL A 242 10.37 -16.20 5.69
N MET A 243 9.73 -17.27 5.21
CA MET A 243 9.15 -17.37 3.88
C MET A 243 7.61 -17.32 4.00
N GLY A 244 7.05 -16.17 4.21
CA GLY A 244 5.60 -16.01 4.31
C GLY A 244 5.21 -14.71 4.99
N ARG A 245 3.95 -14.33 4.84
CA ARG A 245 3.37 -13.14 5.48
C ARG A 245 2.38 -13.51 6.60
N SER A 246 2.27 -14.78 6.93
CA SER A 246 1.41 -15.29 7.99
C SER A 246 2.23 -16.11 8.95
N GLY A 247 2.45 -15.58 10.11
CA GLY A 247 3.12 -16.27 11.23
C GLY A 247 2.86 -15.49 12.50
N GLU A 248 2.82 -16.19 13.61
CA GLU A 248 2.63 -15.58 14.92
C GLU A 248 3.85 -15.81 15.79
N LEU A 249 4.37 -14.74 16.38
CA LEU A 249 5.44 -14.78 17.36
C LEU A 249 4.81 -14.60 18.74
N ARG A 250 4.96 -15.62 19.60
CA ARG A 250 4.43 -15.63 20.97
C ARG A 250 5.57 -15.59 21.96
N ILE A 251 5.40 -14.83 23.02
CA ILE A 251 6.30 -14.81 24.17
C ILE A 251 5.58 -15.47 25.33
N ILE A 252 6.14 -16.55 25.82
CA ILE A 252 5.54 -17.37 26.88
C ILE A 252 6.35 -17.23 28.16
N ASP A 253 5.65 -17.10 29.30
CA ASP A 253 6.27 -17.16 30.62
C ASP A 253 6.82 -18.56 30.88
N ALA A 254 8.13 -18.66 31.14
CA ALA A 254 8.85 -19.92 31.42
C ALA A 254 8.28 -20.71 32.60
N LYS A 255 7.53 -20.05 33.52
CA LYS A 255 7.01 -20.67 34.75
C LYS A 255 5.53 -21.03 34.70
N LYS A 256 4.73 -20.34 33.89
CA LYS A 256 3.27 -20.43 33.92
C LYS A 256 2.65 -20.85 32.59
N SER A 257 3.43 -21.04 31.53
CA SER A 257 2.94 -21.34 30.15
C SER A 257 1.83 -20.39 29.69
N LYS A 258 1.87 -19.12 30.12
CA LYS A 258 0.95 -18.08 29.70
C LYS A 258 1.58 -17.25 28.62
N ILE A 259 0.82 -16.96 27.57
CA ILE A 259 1.22 -16.03 26.51
C ILE A 259 1.24 -14.63 27.11
N LEU A 260 2.41 -13.99 27.11
CA LEU A 260 2.62 -12.63 27.61
C LEU A 260 2.46 -11.59 26.50
N MET A 261 2.82 -11.95 25.26
CA MET A 261 2.75 -11.09 24.09
C MET A 261 2.58 -11.96 22.84
N SER A 262 1.78 -11.51 21.91
CA SER A 262 1.60 -12.12 20.59
C SER A 262 1.68 -11.02 19.54
N ASN A 263 2.48 -11.25 18.49
CA ASN A 263 2.59 -10.37 17.35
C ASN A 263 2.50 -11.19 16.06
N HIS A 264 1.70 -10.71 15.12
CA HIS A 264 1.69 -11.23 13.74
C HIS A 264 2.89 -10.65 12.96
N ILE A 265 3.54 -11.53 12.20
CA ILE A 265 4.72 -11.20 11.36
C ILE A 265 4.27 -11.12 9.91
#